data_fa16f9dcfd79c4e6b44006d112a29b23
#
_entry.id   fa16f9dcfd79c4e6b44006d112a29b23
#
_cell.length_a   1.000
_cell.length_b   1.000
_cell.length_c   1.000
_cell.angle_alpha   90.00
_cell.angle_beta   90.00
_cell.angle_gamma   90.00
#
_symmetry.space_group_name_H-M   'P 1'
#
loop_
_entity.id
_entity.type
_entity.pdbx_description
1 polymer ?
#
loop_
_entity_poly.entity_id
_entity_poly.type
_entity_poly.pdbx_seq_one_letter_code
_entity_poly.pdbx_strand_id
1 'polypeptide(L)'
;KRLCLIGFTFFLLVACKNDDDQIMDECKTPTNLSVTQITDVSAILNWENSNDYSEIKIEYGEVGFLPGEGTILTTSQNSISINDLFPNTNYDFYVQALCSIENISIESVINSFITDVSPVIPEFLPTLSEMNLFTGNIAELNISPKAFLYEISTPLHTDYAHKQRVISLPSGTSMEYQDDGLPIFPDGALIAKTFYYNHDETNLDLGRKIIETRILIKQSNVWHIGNYLWNENQTDAVLDEDEHIVPISWINEFGEEMTTNYEVPNYLSCVMCHQNNGNRTPIGPKIRSMNFDVNGSNQLTEFTNKNYLINTPDPSSISSLPNWNDTSYSDEERTKAYFDMNCAHCHSPGGFHNNNYSGNMDFRLETSFEDSQIYENRFSIRTRFPSSIPGYSMPYIGVTIPHQEAIDLIIPYLETLE
;
A
#
# COMPACT_ATOMS: atom_id res chain seq x y z
N LYS A 1 -115.28 24.01 -31.57
CA LYS A 1 -114.34 25.00 -31.18
C LYS A 1 -113.11 24.23 -30.74
N ARG A 2 -112.23 24.05 -31.61
CA ARG A 2 -111.10 23.13 -31.49
C ARG A 2 -109.86 23.91 -31.08
N LEU A 3 -109.25 23.48 -30.00
CA LEU A 3 -107.95 23.99 -29.49
C LEU A 3 -106.86 23.22 -30.18
N CYS A 4 -105.89 23.91 -30.74
CA CYS A 4 -104.69 23.34 -31.34
C CYS A 4 -103.58 23.47 -30.29
N LEU A 5 -103.05 22.34 -29.84
CA LEU A 5 -101.93 22.28 -28.96
C LEU A 5 -100.66 22.16 -29.83
N ILE A 6 -99.73 23.11 -29.69
CA ILE A 6 -98.39 23.06 -30.25
C ILE A 6 -97.44 22.53 -29.21
N GLY A 7 -96.91 21.33 -29.43
CA GLY A 7 -95.90 20.76 -28.61
C GLY A 7 -94.50 21.30 -28.89
N PHE A 8 -93.86 21.82 -27.91
CA PHE A 8 -92.49 22.32 -28.03
C PHE A 8 -91.52 21.22 -27.48
N THR A 9 -90.79 20.61 -28.41
CA THR A 9 -89.84 19.57 -28.06
C THR A 9 -88.52 20.20 -27.68
N PHE A 10 -88.14 20.09 -26.45
CA PHE A 10 -86.87 20.57 -25.87
C PHE A 10 -85.79 19.50 -26.10
N PHE A 11 -84.82 19.80 -26.99
CA PHE A 11 -83.66 18.93 -27.20
C PHE A 11 -82.61 19.24 -26.11
N LEU A 12 -82.42 18.34 -25.17
CA LEU A 12 -81.34 18.39 -24.22
C LEU A 12 -80.10 17.88 -24.90
N LEU A 13 -79.14 18.77 -25.21
CA LEU A 13 -77.76 18.42 -25.54
C LEU A 13 -77.03 18.01 -24.28
N VAL A 14 -76.83 16.70 -24.07
CA VAL A 14 -75.90 16.19 -23.08
C VAL A 14 -74.47 16.37 -23.62
N ALA A 15 -73.77 17.36 -23.13
CA ALA A 15 -72.31 17.46 -23.36
C ALA A 15 -71.63 16.37 -22.51
N CYS A 16 -71.14 15.30 -23.18
CA CYS A 16 -70.13 14.40 -22.56
C CYS A 16 -68.89 15.26 -22.32
N LYS A 17 -68.56 15.54 -21.07
CA LYS A 17 -67.21 15.85 -20.68
C LYS A 17 -66.39 14.56 -20.86
N ASN A 18 -65.44 14.55 -21.75
CA ASN A 18 -64.34 13.61 -21.66
C ASN A 18 -63.52 14.04 -20.44
N ASP A 19 -63.72 13.37 -19.33
CA ASP A 19 -62.69 13.30 -18.31
C ASP A 19 -61.59 12.46 -18.95
N ASP A 20 -60.55 13.14 -19.48
CA ASP A 20 -59.23 12.51 -19.67
C ASP A 20 -58.75 12.16 -18.25
N ASP A 21 -59.14 10.99 -17.77
CA ASP A 21 -58.43 10.33 -16.70
C ASP A 21 -57.00 10.10 -17.24
N GLN A 22 -56.11 11.05 -16.95
CA GLN A 22 -54.66 10.78 -17.03
C GLN A 22 -54.44 9.65 -16.05
N ILE A 23 -54.27 8.43 -16.59
CA ILE A 23 -53.72 7.30 -15.87
C ILE A 23 -52.33 7.74 -15.45
N MET A 24 -52.20 8.26 -14.25
CA MET A 24 -50.87 8.50 -13.67
C MET A 24 -50.19 7.14 -13.59
N ASP A 25 -49.10 6.97 -14.35
CA ASP A 25 -48.30 5.75 -14.28
C ASP A 25 -47.92 5.52 -12.78
N GLU A 26 -48.18 4.31 -12.34
CA GLU A 26 -47.85 3.91 -10.95
C GLU A 26 -46.34 4.06 -10.70
N CYS A 27 -45.99 4.85 -9.67
CA CYS A 27 -44.62 5.03 -9.27
C CYS A 27 -44.09 3.71 -8.65
N LYS A 28 -43.22 3.04 -9.38
CA LYS A 28 -42.72 1.70 -9.03
C LYS A 28 -41.65 1.77 -7.95
N THR A 29 -41.75 0.89 -6.99
CA THR A 29 -40.76 0.77 -5.92
C THR A 29 -39.42 0.26 -6.49
N PRO A 30 -38.27 0.89 -6.14
CA PRO A 30 -36.96 0.36 -6.50
C PRO A 30 -36.74 -1.05 -5.95
N THR A 31 -35.98 -1.86 -6.69
CA THR A 31 -35.75 -3.28 -6.42
C THR A 31 -34.25 -3.62 -6.42
N ASN A 32 -33.90 -4.87 -6.16
CA ASN A 32 -32.52 -5.39 -6.22
C ASN A 32 -31.51 -4.56 -5.40
N LEU A 33 -31.92 -4.24 -4.17
CA LEU A 33 -31.05 -3.52 -3.21
C LEU A 33 -29.83 -4.36 -2.91
N SER A 34 -28.65 -3.74 -2.98
CA SER A 34 -27.36 -4.34 -2.64
C SER A 34 -26.42 -3.31 -2.04
N VAL A 35 -25.38 -3.79 -1.36
CA VAL A 35 -24.35 -2.95 -0.76
C VAL A 35 -22.99 -3.38 -1.27
N THR A 36 -22.16 -2.42 -1.64
CA THR A 36 -20.80 -2.65 -2.13
C THR A 36 -19.83 -1.70 -1.43
N GLN A 37 -18.52 -1.97 -1.55
CA GLN A 37 -17.44 -1.16 -0.97
C GLN A 37 -17.70 -0.83 0.52
N ILE A 38 -18.10 -1.85 1.28
CA ILE A 38 -18.27 -1.71 2.73
C ILE A 38 -16.90 -1.52 3.36
N THR A 39 -16.79 -0.52 4.23
CA THR A 39 -15.64 -0.28 5.10
C THR A 39 -16.12 -0.23 6.56
N ASP A 40 -15.24 0.12 7.47
CA ASP A 40 -15.60 0.33 8.87
C ASP A 40 -16.43 1.61 9.11
N VAL A 41 -16.40 2.57 8.19
CA VAL A 41 -17.06 3.89 8.33
C VAL A 41 -17.90 4.31 7.12
N SER A 42 -17.99 3.49 6.07
CA SER A 42 -18.70 3.84 4.84
C SER A 42 -19.24 2.63 4.10
N ALA A 43 -20.20 2.85 3.20
CA ALA A 43 -20.71 1.85 2.25
C ALA A 43 -21.28 2.54 1.01
N ILE A 44 -21.41 1.79 -0.11
CA ILE A 44 -22.19 2.22 -1.28
C ILE A 44 -23.47 1.40 -1.33
N LEU A 45 -24.60 2.08 -1.22
CA LEU A 45 -25.93 1.50 -1.38
C LEU A 45 -26.33 1.56 -2.86
N ASN A 46 -26.85 0.45 -3.40
CA ASN A 46 -27.22 0.32 -4.80
C ASN A 46 -28.64 -0.25 -4.89
N TRP A 47 -29.37 0.10 -5.98
CA TRP A 47 -30.70 -0.39 -6.30
C TRP A 47 -30.97 -0.31 -7.80
N GLU A 48 -32.01 -0.99 -8.26
CA GLU A 48 -32.56 -0.82 -9.59
C GLU A 48 -33.82 0.04 -9.54
N ASN A 49 -33.88 1.08 -10.37
CA ASN A 49 -35.04 1.93 -10.53
C ASN A 49 -35.59 1.81 -11.95
N SER A 50 -36.85 1.41 -12.08
CA SER A 50 -37.54 1.22 -13.36
C SER A 50 -38.48 2.38 -13.73
N ASN A 51 -38.44 3.50 -12.98
CA ASN A 51 -39.19 4.71 -13.32
C ASN A 51 -38.39 5.56 -14.30
N ASP A 52 -39.05 6.13 -15.30
CA ASP A 52 -38.40 6.94 -16.35
C ASP A 52 -37.75 8.21 -15.76
N TYR A 53 -38.36 8.78 -14.74
CA TYR A 53 -37.84 9.91 -13.99
C TYR A 53 -38.33 9.85 -12.54
N SER A 54 -37.38 9.86 -11.62
CA SER A 54 -37.70 9.98 -10.19
C SER A 54 -36.44 10.41 -9.41
N GLU A 55 -36.68 11.08 -8.30
CA GLU A 55 -35.72 11.19 -7.25
C GLU A 55 -35.89 9.98 -6.34
N ILE A 56 -34.81 9.44 -5.80
CA ILE A 56 -34.83 8.32 -4.86
C ILE A 56 -34.55 8.86 -3.48
N LYS A 57 -35.46 8.61 -2.55
CA LYS A 57 -35.26 8.81 -1.12
C LYS A 57 -34.67 7.51 -0.55
N ILE A 58 -33.60 7.63 0.15
CA ILE A 58 -32.95 6.57 0.91
C ILE A 58 -33.10 6.92 2.39
N GLU A 59 -33.48 5.97 3.20
CA GLU A 59 -33.42 6.10 4.64
C GLU A 59 -32.64 4.92 5.21
N TYR A 60 -31.65 5.21 6.06
CA TYR A 60 -30.79 4.20 6.69
C TYR A 60 -30.54 4.54 8.15
N GLY A 61 -30.25 3.52 8.94
CA GLY A 61 -29.96 3.63 10.35
C GLY A 61 -29.42 2.30 10.90
N GLU A 62 -29.10 2.27 12.18
CA GLU A 62 -28.76 1.01 12.84
C GLU A 62 -29.93 0.02 12.74
N VAL A 63 -29.60 -1.28 12.73
CA VAL A 63 -30.58 -2.35 12.55
C VAL A 63 -31.78 -2.20 13.47
N GLY A 64 -32.98 -2.22 12.88
CA GLY A 64 -34.25 -2.10 13.60
C GLY A 64 -34.71 -0.67 13.84
N PHE A 65 -34.11 0.34 13.22
CA PHE A 65 -34.65 1.72 13.25
C PHE A 65 -36.08 1.76 12.66
N LEU A 66 -36.90 2.68 13.12
CA LEU A 66 -38.26 2.83 12.62
C LEU A 66 -38.29 3.85 11.45
N PRO A 67 -39.18 3.66 10.44
CA PRO A 67 -39.33 4.62 9.35
C PRO A 67 -39.56 6.05 9.89
N GLY A 68 -38.75 6.99 9.39
CA GLY A 68 -38.74 8.39 9.85
C GLY A 68 -37.75 8.70 10.97
N GLU A 69 -37.07 7.70 11.53
CA GLU A 69 -36.04 7.87 12.57
C GLU A 69 -34.63 7.74 12.04
N GLY A 70 -34.46 7.25 10.78
CA GLY A 70 -33.18 7.08 10.12
C GLY A 70 -32.63 8.37 9.52
N THR A 71 -31.40 8.27 9.00
CA THR A 71 -30.79 9.32 8.17
C THR A 71 -31.38 9.26 6.78
N ILE A 72 -31.90 10.40 6.30
CA ILE A 72 -32.55 10.51 4.99
C ILE A 72 -31.63 11.20 4.01
N LEU A 73 -31.42 10.58 2.85
CA LEU A 73 -30.71 11.13 1.70
C LEU A 73 -31.60 11.06 0.45
N THR A 74 -31.30 11.91 -0.53
CA THR A 74 -31.96 11.86 -1.85
C THR A 74 -30.93 11.89 -2.99
N THR A 75 -31.23 11.20 -4.07
CA THR A 75 -30.40 11.19 -5.28
C THR A 75 -31.23 10.86 -6.51
N SER A 76 -30.78 11.32 -7.68
CA SER A 76 -31.34 10.90 -8.99
C SER A 76 -30.56 9.71 -9.61
N GLN A 77 -29.59 9.17 -8.91
CA GLN A 77 -28.77 8.03 -9.36
C GLN A 77 -29.29 6.71 -8.78
N ASN A 78 -28.75 5.60 -9.28
CA ASN A 78 -29.09 4.25 -8.81
C ASN A 78 -28.15 3.74 -7.69
N SER A 79 -27.32 4.63 -7.15
CA SER A 79 -26.45 4.36 -6.02
C SER A 79 -26.12 5.63 -5.25
N ILE A 80 -25.72 5.47 -4.00
CA ILE A 80 -25.24 6.56 -3.14
C ILE A 80 -24.19 6.05 -2.16
N SER A 81 -23.13 6.84 -1.95
CA SER A 81 -22.16 6.59 -0.88
C SER A 81 -22.67 7.18 0.43
N ILE A 82 -22.61 6.41 1.49
CA ILE A 82 -22.87 6.84 2.87
C ILE A 82 -21.58 6.73 3.66
N ASN A 83 -21.35 7.71 4.54
CA ASN A 83 -20.15 7.85 5.34
C ASN A 83 -20.49 8.07 6.81
N ASP A 84 -19.48 8.20 7.66
CA ASP A 84 -19.62 8.45 9.11
C ASP A 84 -20.43 7.34 9.83
N LEU A 85 -20.33 6.11 9.36
CA LEU A 85 -20.89 4.94 9.99
C LEU A 85 -20.04 4.50 11.19
N PHE A 86 -20.65 3.80 12.14
CA PHE A 86 -19.91 3.15 13.23
C PHE A 86 -19.35 1.83 12.79
N PRO A 87 -18.09 1.50 13.17
CA PRO A 87 -17.46 0.22 12.87
C PRO A 87 -18.19 -0.98 13.49
N ASN A 88 -18.09 -2.15 12.84
CA ASN A 88 -18.67 -3.41 13.30
C ASN A 88 -20.15 -3.29 13.73
N THR A 89 -20.90 -2.46 13.01
CA THR A 89 -22.29 -2.11 13.33
C THR A 89 -23.21 -2.57 12.20
N ASN A 90 -24.34 -3.21 12.57
CA ASN A 90 -25.36 -3.60 11.62
C ASN A 90 -26.23 -2.40 11.27
N TYR A 91 -26.45 -2.21 9.98
CA TYR A 91 -27.31 -1.16 9.42
C TYR A 91 -28.40 -1.77 8.55
N ASP A 92 -29.57 -1.14 8.60
CA ASP A 92 -30.70 -1.39 7.70
C ASP A 92 -30.88 -0.16 6.80
N PHE A 93 -31.34 -0.39 5.56
CA PHE A 93 -31.78 0.69 4.69
C PHE A 93 -32.94 0.24 3.81
N TYR A 94 -33.76 1.20 3.40
CA TYR A 94 -34.75 1.05 2.35
C TYR A 94 -34.76 2.28 1.45
N VAL A 95 -35.37 2.12 0.28
CA VAL A 95 -35.45 3.17 -0.73
C VAL A 95 -36.89 3.38 -1.18
N GLN A 96 -37.20 4.58 -1.64
CA GLN A 96 -38.52 4.99 -2.09
C GLN A 96 -38.35 5.90 -3.30
N ALA A 97 -39.09 5.64 -4.38
CA ALA A 97 -39.08 6.51 -5.56
C ALA A 97 -40.06 7.67 -5.36
N LEU A 98 -39.61 8.87 -5.68
CA LEU A 98 -40.39 10.11 -5.68
C LEU A 98 -40.64 10.54 -7.13
N CYS A 99 -41.66 9.99 -7.77
CA CYS A 99 -41.97 10.28 -9.17
C CYS A 99 -42.58 11.68 -9.38
N SER A 100 -43.37 12.16 -8.41
CA SER A 100 -43.84 13.54 -8.28
C SER A 100 -44.19 13.83 -6.82
N ILE A 101 -44.60 15.06 -6.51
CA ILE A 101 -45.02 15.48 -5.15
C ILE A 101 -46.16 14.62 -4.62
N GLU A 102 -47.08 14.15 -5.49
CA GLU A 102 -48.25 13.36 -5.07
C GLU A 102 -48.15 11.89 -5.54
N ASN A 103 -47.12 11.51 -6.27
CA ASN A 103 -46.93 10.15 -6.76
C ASN A 103 -45.59 9.57 -6.25
N ILE A 104 -45.68 8.92 -5.13
CA ILE A 104 -44.51 8.34 -4.41
C ILE A 104 -44.75 6.83 -4.31
N SER A 105 -43.69 6.04 -4.53
CA SER A 105 -43.77 4.59 -4.36
C SER A 105 -43.95 4.20 -2.91
N ILE A 106 -44.36 2.97 -2.67
CA ILE A 106 -44.16 2.36 -1.34
C ILE A 106 -42.66 2.18 -1.08
N GLU A 107 -42.31 1.99 0.18
CA GLU A 107 -40.93 1.67 0.58
C GLU A 107 -40.52 0.30 0.05
N SER A 108 -39.24 0.14 -0.28
CA SER A 108 -38.68 -1.16 -0.65
C SER A 108 -38.65 -2.11 0.53
N VAL A 109 -38.36 -3.37 0.27
CA VAL A 109 -37.93 -4.31 1.30
C VAL A 109 -36.64 -3.79 1.94
N ILE A 110 -36.54 -3.92 3.25
CA ILE A 110 -35.30 -3.58 3.99
C ILE A 110 -34.16 -4.49 3.51
N ASN A 111 -33.00 -3.89 3.28
CA ASN A 111 -31.74 -4.62 3.07
C ASN A 111 -30.78 -4.24 4.20
N SER A 112 -30.07 -5.25 4.72
CA SER A 112 -29.17 -5.09 5.87
C SER A 112 -27.73 -5.36 5.46
N PHE A 113 -26.80 -4.68 6.10
CA PHE A 113 -25.37 -4.93 5.98
C PHE A 113 -24.67 -4.67 7.33
N ILE A 114 -23.43 -5.11 7.44
CA ILE A 114 -22.57 -4.83 8.60
C ILE A 114 -21.32 -4.12 8.11
N THR A 115 -20.94 -3.04 8.80
CA THR A 115 -19.66 -2.38 8.57
C THR A 115 -18.50 -3.24 9.06
N ASP A 116 -17.34 -3.06 8.45
CA ASP A 116 -16.12 -3.75 8.89
C ASP A 116 -15.72 -3.32 10.30
N VAL A 117 -14.92 -4.15 10.96
CA VAL A 117 -14.26 -3.74 12.21
C VAL A 117 -13.21 -2.68 11.91
N SER A 118 -13.09 -1.67 12.77
CA SER A 118 -11.99 -0.70 12.62
C SER A 118 -10.65 -1.42 12.54
N PRO A 119 -9.80 -1.06 11.59
CA PRO A 119 -8.46 -1.62 11.52
C PRO A 119 -7.72 -1.30 12.82
N VAL A 120 -7.24 -2.35 13.49
CA VAL A 120 -6.34 -2.16 14.64
C VAL A 120 -5.01 -1.67 14.07
N ILE A 121 -4.64 -0.43 14.35
CA ILE A 121 -3.32 0.11 14.00
C ILE A 121 -2.31 -0.63 14.88
N PRO A 122 -1.38 -1.38 14.31
CA PRO A 122 -0.41 -2.11 15.09
C PRO A 122 0.48 -1.14 15.89
N GLU A 123 0.85 -1.54 17.10
CA GLU A 123 1.82 -0.86 17.95
C GLU A 123 3.07 -1.72 18.08
N PHE A 124 4.21 -1.12 18.44
CA PHE A 124 5.39 -1.89 18.78
C PHE A 124 5.19 -2.59 20.11
N LEU A 125 5.07 -3.91 20.05
CA LEU A 125 4.97 -4.75 21.25
C LEU A 125 6.37 -5.16 21.73
N PRO A 126 6.54 -5.58 23.00
CA PRO A 126 7.86 -5.88 23.56
C PRO A 126 8.63 -6.96 22.81
N THR A 127 7.93 -7.96 22.25
CA THR A 127 8.55 -9.07 21.52
C THR A 127 8.01 -9.20 20.10
N LEU A 128 8.83 -9.77 19.21
CA LEU A 128 8.46 -9.98 17.80
C LEU A 128 7.34 -11.01 17.67
N SER A 129 7.30 -12.03 18.53
CA SER A 129 6.23 -13.03 18.53
C SER A 129 4.86 -12.41 18.81
N GLU A 130 4.78 -11.40 19.68
CA GLU A 130 3.54 -10.67 19.97
C GLU A 130 3.05 -9.84 18.79
N MET A 131 3.93 -9.44 17.86
CA MET A 131 3.57 -8.72 16.64
C MET A 131 2.73 -9.56 15.66
N ASN A 132 2.69 -10.89 15.84
CA ASN A 132 1.93 -11.82 15.00
C ASN A 132 2.22 -11.70 13.48
N LEU A 133 3.45 -11.37 13.12
CA LEU A 133 3.92 -11.32 11.73
C LEU A 133 4.26 -12.70 11.18
N PHE A 134 4.63 -13.61 12.06
CA PHE A 134 5.02 -14.97 11.73
C PHE A 134 4.12 -15.99 12.42
N THR A 135 4.04 -17.20 11.89
CA THR A 135 3.25 -18.32 12.44
C THR A 135 4.14 -19.48 12.84
N GLY A 136 3.70 -20.24 13.85
CA GLY A 136 4.46 -21.40 14.34
C GLY A 136 5.76 -20.97 15.07
N ASN A 137 6.85 -21.66 14.77
CA ASN A 137 8.17 -21.25 15.22
C ASN A 137 8.63 -20.05 14.39
N ILE A 138 8.72 -18.87 15.02
CA ILE A 138 9.02 -17.63 14.29
C ILE A 138 10.41 -17.62 13.63
N ALA A 139 11.36 -18.46 14.09
CA ALA A 139 12.66 -18.62 13.45
C ALA A 139 12.58 -19.27 12.05
N GLU A 140 11.48 -19.93 11.73
CA GLU A 140 11.23 -20.43 10.38
C GLU A 140 10.82 -19.32 9.41
N LEU A 141 10.45 -18.15 9.93
CA LEU A 141 10.01 -16.97 9.18
C LEU A 141 8.78 -17.26 8.28
N ASN A 142 7.93 -18.20 8.68
CA ASN A 142 6.66 -18.47 8.02
C ASN A 142 5.71 -17.31 8.30
N ILE A 143 5.35 -16.56 7.25
CA ILE A 143 4.54 -15.36 7.39
C ILE A 143 3.11 -15.64 7.84
N SER A 144 2.53 -14.73 8.60
CA SER A 144 1.12 -14.73 8.97
C SER A 144 0.22 -14.59 7.72
N PRO A 145 -0.98 -15.20 7.69
CA PRO A 145 -1.95 -15.01 6.59
C PRO A 145 -2.37 -13.55 6.33
N LYS A 146 -2.12 -12.65 7.28
CA LYS A 146 -2.38 -11.20 7.14
C LYS A 146 -1.26 -10.44 6.44
N ALA A 147 -0.19 -11.12 6.06
CA ALA A 147 1.01 -10.54 5.49
C ALA A 147 1.36 -11.20 4.15
N PHE A 148 2.15 -10.53 3.34
CA PHE A 148 2.67 -11.06 2.08
C PHE A 148 4.13 -10.67 1.89
N LEU A 149 4.84 -11.53 1.17
CA LEU A 149 6.24 -11.28 0.80
C LEU A 149 6.31 -10.30 -0.35
N TYR A 150 7.36 -9.49 -0.37
CA TYR A 150 7.73 -8.72 -1.54
C TYR A 150 9.25 -8.81 -1.77
N GLU A 151 9.62 -8.76 -3.03
CA GLU A 151 11.01 -8.72 -3.47
C GLU A 151 11.31 -7.43 -4.22
N ILE A 152 12.58 -7.09 -4.32
CA ILE A 152 13.06 -5.92 -5.05
C ILE A 152 14.19 -6.33 -6.00
N SER A 153 14.19 -5.77 -7.20
CA SER A 153 15.12 -6.15 -8.28
C SER A 153 16.58 -5.84 -7.93
N THR A 154 16.83 -4.76 -7.23
CA THR A 154 18.16 -4.36 -6.75
C THR A 154 18.11 -4.21 -5.24
N PRO A 155 18.62 -5.17 -4.44
CA PRO A 155 18.60 -5.11 -2.99
C PRO A 155 19.63 -4.12 -2.43
N LEU A 156 19.27 -3.49 -1.30
CA LEU A 156 20.22 -2.71 -0.50
C LEU A 156 21.26 -3.65 0.12
N HIS A 157 22.55 -3.36 -0.06
CA HIS A 157 23.64 -4.11 0.56
C HIS A 157 23.68 -3.88 2.08
N THR A 158 23.96 -4.92 2.85
CA THR A 158 24.16 -4.90 4.29
C THR A 158 25.02 -6.11 4.66
N ASP A 159 26.34 -5.98 4.50
CA ASP A 159 27.34 -6.99 4.88
C ASP A 159 27.02 -8.43 4.38
N TYR A 160 26.43 -8.57 3.18
CA TYR A 160 25.96 -9.84 2.59
C TYR A 160 24.80 -10.54 3.34
N ALA A 161 24.19 -9.92 4.36
CA ALA A 161 23.02 -10.50 5.02
C ALA A 161 21.85 -10.69 4.05
N HIS A 162 21.23 -11.87 4.11
CA HIS A 162 19.94 -12.11 3.47
C HIS A 162 18.83 -11.29 4.13
N LYS A 163 17.77 -11.06 3.38
CA LYS A 163 16.63 -10.27 3.85
C LYS A 163 15.32 -10.91 3.42
N GLN A 164 14.49 -11.28 4.39
CA GLN A 164 13.08 -11.52 4.11
C GLN A 164 12.32 -10.21 4.28
N ARG A 165 11.46 -9.88 3.31
CA ARG A 165 10.70 -8.63 3.28
C ARG A 165 9.21 -8.93 3.28
N VAL A 166 8.51 -8.32 4.22
CA VAL A 166 7.10 -8.58 4.47
C VAL A 166 6.33 -7.27 4.52
N ILE A 167 5.14 -7.24 3.91
CA ILE A 167 4.15 -6.19 4.09
C ILE A 167 2.91 -6.80 4.73
N SER A 168 2.35 -6.15 5.74
CA SER A 168 1.04 -6.44 6.31
C SER A 168 0.16 -5.21 6.18
N LEU A 169 -1.06 -5.39 5.68
CA LEU A 169 -2.05 -4.32 5.53
C LEU A 169 -3.23 -4.59 6.46
N PRO A 170 -3.87 -3.55 7.02
CA PRO A 170 -5.13 -3.72 7.71
C PRO A 170 -6.18 -4.39 6.83
N SER A 171 -7.07 -5.16 7.44
CA SER A 171 -8.13 -5.86 6.71
C SER A 171 -8.97 -4.88 5.87
N GLY A 172 -9.26 -5.28 4.63
CA GLY A 172 -10.05 -4.46 3.70
C GLY A 172 -9.32 -3.26 3.10
N THR A 173 -8.02 -3.06 3.40
CA THR A 173 -7.24 -1.96 2.83
C THR A 173 -6.23 -2.45 1.79
N SER A 174 -5.74 -1.53 0.97
CA SER A 174 -4.76 -1.79 -0.09
C SER A 174 -3.72 -0.68 -0.13
N MET A 175 -2.57 -0.96 -0.68
CA MET A 175 -1.69 0.08 -1.20
C MET A 175 -2.32 0.69 -2.45
N GLU A 176 -2.07 1.97 -2.71
CA GLU A 176 -2.54 2.64 -3.92
C GLU A 176 -1.38 3.07 -4.80
N TYR A 177 -1.48 2.76 -6.09
CA TYR A 177 -0.55 3.25 -7.09
C TYR A 177 -0.71 4.76 -7.30
N GLN A 178 0.39 5.52 -7.31
CA GLN A 178 0.39 6.93 -7.71
C GLN A 178 1.41 7.21 -8.83
N ASP A 179 2.60 6.58 -8.75
CA ASP A 179 3.68 6.67 -9.73
C ASP A 179 4.63 5.46 -9.54
N ASP A 180 5.81 5.47 -10.13
CA ASP A 180 6.80 4.39 -10.02
C ASP A 180 7.65 4.45 -8.72
N GLY A 181 7.41 5.44 -7.85
CA GLY A 181 8.00 5.57 -6.52
C GLY A 181 7.31 4.71 -5.46
N LEU A 182 7.24 5.22 -4.23
CA LEU A 182 6.52 4.52 -3.16
C LEU A 182 5.01 4.56 -3.40
N PRO A 183 4.29 3.43 -3.26
CA PRO A 183 2.83 3.45 -3.25
C PRO A 183 2.31 4.21 -2.03
N ILE A 184 1.07 4.67 -2.09
CA ILE A 184 0.37 5.19 -0.92
C ILE A 184 -0.01 4.00 -0.04
N PHE A 185 0.59 3.90 1.14
CA PHE A 185 0.23 2.90 2.13
C PHE A 185 -0.93 3.41 3.00
N PRO A 186 -1.89 2.57 3.39
CA PRO A 186 -2.90 2.95 4.37
C PRO A 186 -2.27 3.11 5.77
N ASP A 187 -2.93 3.86 6.65
CA ASP A 187 -2.59 3.84 8.08
C ASP A 187 -2.82 2.44 8.64
N GLY A 188 -1.93 2.00 9.53
CA GLY A 188 -1.89 0.62 10.01
C GLY A 188 -1.08 -0.33 9.13
N ALA A 189 -0.58 0.12 7.98
CA ALA A 189 0.37 -0.68 7.20
C ALA A 189 1.66 -0.91 7.98
N LEU A 190 2.16 -2.14 7.89
CA LEU A 190 3.40 -2.57 8.51
C LEU A 190 4.34 -3.14 7.44
N ILE A 191 5.60 -2.72 7.47
CA ILE A 191 6.67 -3.27 6.64
C ILE A 191 7.71 -3.88 7.57
N ALA A 192 8.04 -5.15 7.39
CA ALA A 192 9.09 -5.82 8.14
C ALA A 192 10.22 -6.29 7.23
N LYS A 193 11.44 -6.20 7.73
CA LYS A 193 12.64 -6.67 7.06
C LYS A 193 13.50 -7.45 8.06
N THR A 194 13.58 -8.76 7.88
CA THR A 194 14.36 -9.67 8.73
C THR A 194 15.70 -9.96 8.09
N PHE A 195 16.79 -9.74 8.82
CA PHE A 195 18.18 -9.94 8.36
C PHE A 195 18.73 -11.22 8.95
N TYR A 196 19.35 -12.04 8.12
CA TYR A 196 19.90 -13.32 8.51
C TYR A 196 21.07 -13.76 7.64
N TYR A 197 21.87 -14.69 8.13
CA TYR A 197 22.88 -15.42 7.36
C TYR A 197 22.57 -16.91 7.39
N ASN A 198 22.62 -17.59 6.25
CA ASN A 198 22.70 -19.04 6.25
C ASN A 198 24.05 -19.47 6.83
N HIS A 199 24.09 -20.56 7.59
CA HIS A 199 25.35 -21.05 8.13
C HIS A 199 26.31 -21.47 7.02
N ASP A 200 25.75 -21.97 5.92
CA ASP A 200 26.48 -22.41 4.75
C ASP A 200 25.60 -22.21 3.49
N GLU A 201 26.04 -21.37 2.56
CA GLU A 201 25.33 -21.10 1.30
C GLU A 201 25.33 -22.30 0.35
N THR A 202 26.27 -23.24 0.55
CA THR A 202 26.35 -24.49 -0.25
C THR A 202 25.49 -25.61 0.33
N ASN A 203 24.98 -25.46 1.58
CA ASN A 203 24.15 -26.43 2.27
C ASN A 203 23.13 -25.76 3.20
N LEU A 204 21.99 -25.35 2.66
CA LEU A 204 20.96 -24.62 3.40
C LEU A 204 20.28 -25.44 4.51
N ASP A 205 20.42 -26.79 4.50
CA ASP A 205 19.87 -27.67 5.55
C ASP A 205 20.55 -27.44 6.92
N LEU A 206 21.70 -26.77 6.95
CA LEU A 206 22.38 -26.37 8.19
C LEU A 206 21.69 -25.21 8.90
N GLY A 207 20.68 -24.60 8.27
CA GLY A 207 19.89 -23.52 8.85
C GLY A 207 20.57 -22.17 8.76
N ARG A 208 20.10 -21.24 9.58
CA ARG A 208 20.49 -19.82 9.53
C ARG A 208 20.63 -19.22 10.94
N LYS A 209 21.34 -18.10 11.01
CA LYS A 209 21.34 -17.20 12.17
C LYS A 209 20.61 -15.92 11.81
N ILE A 210 19.46 -15.66 12.44
CA ILE A 210 18.72 -14.41 12.31
C ILE A 210 19.29 -13.39 13.29
N ILE A 211 19.45 -12.14 12.86
CA ILE A 211 20.09 -11.10 13.64
C ILE A 211 19.07 -10.11 14.16
N GLU A 212 18.31 -9.50 13.26
CA GLU A 212 17.35 -8.46 13.58
C GLU A 212 16.15 -8.50 12.64
N THR A 213 15.03 -7.95 13.11
CA THR A 213 13.86 -7.66 12.31
C THR A 213 13.49 -6.19 12.48
N ARG A 214 13.71 -5.38 11.46
CA ARG A 214 13.32 -3.95 11.43
C ARG A 214 11.88 -3.84 10.97
N ILE A 215 11.08 -3.06 11.70
CA ILE A 215 9.67 -2.87 11.42
C ILE A 215 9.38 -1.37 11.25
N LEU A 216 8.62 -1.04 10.22
CA LEU A 216 8.01 0.26 10.04
C LEU A 216 6.50 0.11 10.18
N ILE A 217 5.86 0.99 10.97
CA ILE A 217 4.40 1.05 11.14
C ILE A 217 3.93 2.44 10.73
N LYS A 218 2.91 2.52 9.89
CA LYS A 218 2.30 3.79 9.48
C LYS A 218 1.14 4.14 10.42
N GLN A 219 1.21 5.30 11.07
CA GLN A 219 0.16 5.81 11.98
C GLN A 219 -0.03 7.29 11.72
N SER A 220 -1.27 7.74 11.50
CA SER A 220 -1.60 9.14 11.22
C SER A 220 -0.73 9.76 10.12
N ASN A 221 -0.55 9.03 9.02
CA ASN A 221 0.32 9.37 7.89
C ASN A 221 1.82 9.50 8.21
N VAL A 222 2.28 9.06 9.38
CA VAL A 222 3.69 9.07 9.78
C VAL A 222 4.19 7.64 9.93
N TRP A 223 5.39 7.37 9.41
CA TRP A 223 6.07 6.10 9.65
C TRP A 223 6.84 6.14 10.97
N HIS A 224 6.64 5.12 11.77
CA HIS A 224 7.38 4.85 13.00
C HIS A 224 8.29 3.65 12.76
N ILE A 225 9.47 3.66 13.37
CA ILE A 225 10.52 2.65 13.15
C ILE A 225 10.78 1.97 14.48
N GLY A 226 10.87 0.64 14.48
CA GLY A 226 11.31 -0.17 15.60
C GLY A 226 12.23 -1.28 15.10
N ASN A 227 13.18 -1.67 15.91
CA ASN A 227 14.06 -2.79 15.65
C ASN A 227 13.89 -3.87 16.70
N TYR A 228 13.88 -5.13 16.28
CA TYR A 228 13.81 -6.31 17.14
C TYR A 228 15.10 -7.10 17.02
N LEU A 229 15.86 -7.13 18.09
CA LEU A 229 17.10 -7.89 18.19
C LEU A 229 16.79 -9.34 18.56
N TRP A 230 17.22 -10.31 17.74
CA TRP A 230 17.02 -11.73 17.98
C TRP A 230 17.92 -12.25 19.11
N ASN A 231 17.34 -13.07 19.97
CA ASN A 231 18.09 -13.73 21.04
C ASN A 231 19.02 -14.82 20.46
N GLU A 232 20.06 -15.18 21.23
CA GLU A 232 21.03 -16.18 20.79
C GLU A 232 20.42 -17.56 20.53
N ASN A 233 19.36 -17.92 21.26
CA ASN A 233 18.68 -19.21 21.12
C ASN A 233 17.76 -19.25 19.89
N GLN A 234 17.61 -18.15 19.15
CA GLN A 234 16.76 -18.02 17.95
C GLN A 234 15.28 -18.38 18.23
N THR A 235 14.78 -18.07 19.43
CA THR A 235 13.40 -18.38 19.84
C THR A 235 12.47 -17.19 19.75
N ASP A 236 13.00 -15.96 19.92
CA ASP A 236 12.26 -14.71 19.80
C ASP A 236 13.22 -13.53 19.60
N ALA A 237 12.66 -12.35 19.34
CA ALA A 237 13.38 -11.08 19.29
C ALA A 237 12.69 -10.03 20.17
N VAL A 238 13.46 -9.14 20.76
CA VAL A 238 12.97 -8.08 21.64
C VAL A 238 13.13 -6.72 20.98
N LEU A 239 12.17 -5.83 21.23
CA LEU A 239 12.26 -4.44 20.78
C LEU A 239 13.47 -3.78 21.43
N ASP A 240 14.39 -3.27 20.63
CA ASP A 240 15.67 -2.72 21.06
C ASP A 240 16.03 -1.50 20.19
N GLU A 241 16.41 -0.40 20.83
CA GLU A 241 16.76 0.85 20.15
C GLU A 241 18.27 1.15 20.19
N ASP A 242 19.05 0.30 20.87
CA ASP A 242 20.48 0.47 21.05
C ASP A 242 21.27 -0.13 19.87
N GLU A 243 22.53 0.28 19.77
CA GLU A 243 23.48 -0.27 18.83
C GLU A 243 24.09 -1.57 19.37
N HIS A 244 24.19 -2.59 18.52
CA HIS A 244 24.84 -3.85 18.87
C HIS A 244 25.82 -4.28 17.79
N ILE A 245 26.91 -4.93 18.21
CA ILE A 245 27.85 -5.61 17.33
C ILE A 245 27.63 -7.11 17.46
N VAL A 246 27.23 -7.76 16.39
CA VAL A 246 26.98 -9.21 16.36
C VAL A 246 28.04 -9.89 15.51
N PRO A 247 28.97 -10.66 16.11
CA PRO A 247 29.93 -11.44 15.33
C PRO A 247 29.22 -12.54 14.54
N ILE A 248 29.48 -12.59 13.24
CA ILE A 248 28.91 -13.56 12.30
C ILE A 248 30.05 -14.27 11.58
N SER A 249 29.89 -15.59 11.38
CA SER A 249 30.68 -16.39 10.46
C SER A 249 29.73 -17.25 9.62
N TRP A 250 30.05 -17.40 8.33
CA TRP A 250 29.29 -18.23 7.40
C TRP A 250 30.19 -18.78 6.29
N ILE A 251 29.72 -19.79 5.60
CA ILE A 251 30.37 -20.27 4.36
C ILE A 251 29.63 -19.62 3.17
N ASN A 252 30.36 -18.95 2.28
CA ASN A 252 29.79 -18.32 1.09
C ASN A 252 29.45 -19.36 -0.03
N GLU A 253 28.87 -18.92 -1.12
CA GLU A 253 28.51 -19.77 -2.27
C GLU A 253 29.70 -20.43 -2.96
N PHE A 254 30.94 -19.98 -2.68
CA PHE A 254 32.19 -20.56 -3.20
C PHE A 254 32.79 -21.56 -2.23
N GLY A 255 32.18 -21.80 -1.04
CA GLY A 255 32.69 -22.69 0.01
C GLY A 255 33.79 -22.06 0.87
N GLU A 256 33.93 -20.74 0.87
CA GLU A 256 34.91 -20.00 1.65
C GLU A 256 34.32 -19.53 2.98
N GLU A 257 35.11 -19.58 4.05
CA GLU A 257 34.71 -19.05 5.35
C GLU A 257 34.80 -17.52 5.35
N MET A 258 33.68 -16.90 5.64
CA MET A 258 33.52 -15.44 5.75
C MET A 258 33.22 -15.04 7.19
N THR A 259 33.63 -13.84 7.59
CA THR A 259 33.34 -13.29 8.91
C THR A 259 33.03 -11.82 8.84
N THR A 260 32.13 -11.35 9.71
CA THR A 260 31.87 -9.92 9.91
C THR A 260 31.51 -9.62 11.36
N ASN A 261 31.69 -8.38 11.76
CA ASN A 261 31.09 -7.80 12.95
C ASN A 261 29.87 -6.99 12.51
N TYR A 262 28.73 -7.68 12.31
CA TYR A 262 27.51 -7.05 11.86
C TYR A 262 27.06 -5.98 12.84
N GLU A 263 26.85 -4.76 12.33
CA GLU A 263 26.39 -3.62 13.10
C GLU A 263 24.87 -3.49 13.04
N VAL A 264 24.19 -3.80 14.15
CA VAL A 264 22.79 -3.49 14.36
C VAL A 264 22.69 -2.00 14.69
N PRO A 265 22.07 -1.17 13.83
CA PRO A 265 22.06 0.27 14.03
C PRO A 265 21.12 0.68 15.18
N ASN A 266 21.47 1.71 15.91
CA ASN A 266 20.56 2.33 16.87
C ASN A 266 19.42 3.09 16.17
N TYR A 267 18.42 3.50 16.96
CA TYR A 267 17.25 4.24 16.45
C TYR A 267 17.60 5.50 15.65
N LEU A 268 18.58 6.30 16.10
CA LEU A 268 18.97 7.53 15.40
C LEU A 268 19.58 7.23 14.02
N SER A 269 20.36 6.16 13.92
CA SER A 269 20.91 5.68 12.66
C SER A 269 19.81 5.20 11.69
N CYS A 270 18.77 4.53 12.20
CA CYS A 270 17.60 4.19 11.40
C CYS A 270 16.90 5.44 10.84
N VAL A 271 16.65 6.43 11.71
CA VAL A 271 16.02 7.69 11.29
C VAL A 271 16.87 8.46 10.26
N MET A 272 18.19 8.43 10.38
CA MET A 272 19.10 9.08 9.45
C MET A 272 18.91 8.60 8.00
N CYS A 273 18.77 7.29 7.79
CA CYS A 273 18.51 6.70 6.48
C CYS A 273 17.03 6.84 6.06
N HIS A 274 16.11 6.65 6.99
CA HIS A 274 14.67 6.61 6.74
C HIS A 274 13.99 7.98 6.83
N GLN A 275 14.64 9.05 6.35
CA GLN A 275 14.03 10.38 6.33
C GLN A 275 14.16 11.06 4.98
N ASN A 276 13.15 11.84 4.63
CA ASN A 276 13.19 12.81 3.55
C ASN A 276 12.41 14.05 3.98
N ASN A 277 13.05 15.23 3.95
CA ASN A 277 12.49 16.50 4.45
C ASN A 277 11.89 16.41 5.86
N GLY A 278 12.53 15.64 6.75
CA GLY A 278 12.07 15.45 8.13
C GLY A 278 10.93 14.43 8.29
N ASN A 279 10.37 13.90 7.20
CA ASN A 279 9.37 12.82 7.24
C ASN A 279 10.06 11.47 7.14
N ARG A 280 9.66 10.52 7.98
CA ARG A 280 10.14 9.14 7.85
C ARG A 280 9.53 8.48 6.62
N THR A 281 10.33 7.66 5.93
CA THR A 281 9.93 7.01 4.68
C THR A 281 10.51 5.58 4.58
N PRO A 282 9.77 4.61 4.03
CA PRO A 282 10.33 3.30 3.72
C PRO A 282 11.43 3.37 2.66
N ILE A 283 12.40 2.46 2.76
CA ILE A 283 13.43 2.23 1.75
C ILE A 283 13.20 0.86 1.15
N GLY A 284 13.06 0.80 -0.17
CA GLY A 284 12.94 -0.45 -0.92
C GLY A 284 11.64 -0.63 -1.67
N PRO A 285 10.44 -0.56 -1.07
CA PRO A 285 9.19 -0.95 -1.74
C PRO A 285 8.65 0.13 -2.69
N LYS A 286 9.52 0.65 -3.57
CA LYS A 286 9.09 1.48 -4.70
C LYS A 286 8.43 0.59 -5.75
N ILE A 287 7.42 1.09 -6.43
CA ILE A 287 6.70 0.36 -7.49
C ILE A 287 7.70 -0.14 -8.55
N ARG A 288 8.61 0.72 -9.03
CA ARG A 288 9.64 0.32 -10.01
C ARG A 288 10.59 -0.77 -9.52
N SER A 289 10.86 -0.82 -8.21
CA SER A 289 11.73 -1.85 -7.62
C SER A 289 11.05 -3.20 -7.50
N MET A 290 9.71 -3.19 -7.42
CA MET A 290 8.86 -4.38 -7.34
C MET A 290 8.31 -4.83 -8.70
N ASN A 291 8.54 -4.07 -9.79
CA ASN A 291 8.02 -4.36 -11.12
C ASN A 291 8.96 -5.31 -11.88
N PHE A 292 8.96 -6.56 -11.50
CA PHE A 292 9.70 -7.64 -12.16
C PHE A 292 9.07 -9.01 -11.84
N ASP A 293 9.52 -10.04 -12.54
CA ASP A 293 8.98 -11.39 -12.35
C ASP A 293 9.57 -12.06 -11.12
N VAL A 294 8.68 -12.54 -10.25
CA VAL A 294 9.00 -13.35 -9.08
C VAL A 294 8.26 -14.69 -9.24
N ASN A 295 8.99 -15.79 -9.19
CA ASN A 295 8.44 -17.14 -9.39
C ASN A 295 7.64 -17.32 -10.70
N GLY A 296 8.01 -16.59 -11.76
CA GLY A 296 7.42 -16.72 -13.09
C GLY A 296 6.18 -15.87 -13.35
N SER A 297 5.84 -14.95 -12.45
CA SER A 297 4.75 -13.96 -12.62
C SER A 297 5.23 -12.58 -12.21
N ASN A 298 4.74 -11.53 -12.89
CA ASN A 298 5.05 -10.16 -12.48
C ASN A 298 4.44 -9.85 -11.11
N GLN A 299 5.28 -9.39 -10.19
CA GLN A 299 4.90 -9.17 -8.79
C GLN A 299 3.78 -8.14 -8.62
N LEU A 300 3.78 -7.05 -9.41
CA LEU A 300 2.71 -6.05 -9.35
C LEU A 300 1.37 -6.61 -9.84
N THR A 301 1.40 -7.48 -10.87
CA THR A 301 0.21 -8.21 -11.32
C THR A 301 -0.37 -9.09 -10.20
N GLU A 302 0.50 -9.82 -9.49
CA GLU A 302 0.06 -10.64 -8.34
C GLU A 302 -0.54 -9.78 -7.23
N PHE A 303 0.07 -8.64 -6.92
CA PHE A 303 -0.44 -7.74 -5.89
C PHE A 303 -1.79 -7.13 -6.29
N THR A 304 -1.98 -6.79 -7.56
CA THR A 304 -3.26 -6.27 -8.08
C THR A 304 -4.34 -7.34 -8.04
N ASN A 305 -4.04 -8.56 -8.47
CA ASN A 305 -4.98 -9.70 -8.44
C ASN A 305 -5.45 -10.04 -7.03
N LYS A 306 -4.61 -9.81 -6.01
CA LYS A 306 -4.90 -10.06 -4.60
C LYS A 306 -5.46 -8.84 -3.87
N ASN A 307 -5.68 -7.74 -4.56
CA ASN A 307 -6.09 -6.45 -4.00
C ASN A 307 -5.11 -5.88 -2.94
N TYR A 308 -3.84 -6.26 -3.00
CA TYR A 308 -2.80 -5.63 -2.17
C TYR A 308 -2.38 -4.27 -2.73
N LEU A 309 -2.53 -4.08 -4.06
CA LEU A 309 -2.25 -2.84 -4.78
C LEU A 309 -3.41 -2.53 -5.72
N ILE A 310 -3.96 -1.31 -5.65
CA ILE A 310 -5.08 -0.85 -6.47
C ILE A 310 -4.69 0.30 -7.37
N ASN A 311 -5.54 0.60 -8.35
CA ASN A 311 -5.36 1.67 -9.34
C ASN A 311 -4.07 1.53 -10.17
N THR A 312 -3.54 0.31 -10.28
CA THR A 312 -2.29 0.01 -10.98
C THR A 312 -2.54 -0.06 -12.49
N PRO A 313 -1.80 0.69 -13.31
CA PRO A 313 -1.76 0.47 -14.76
C PRO A 313 -1.19 -0.91 -15.10
N ASP A 314 -1.22 -1.28 -16.38
CA ASP A 314 -0.52 -2.47 -16.84
C ASP A 314 0.99 -2.37 -16.45
N PRO A 315 1.57 -3.37 -15.77
CA PRO A 315 2.97 -3.33 -15.33
C PRO A 315 3.97 -3.06 -16.46
N SER A 316 3.64 -3.43 -17.70
CA SER A 316 4.51 -3.14 -18.87
C SER A 316 4.60 -1.65 -19.20
N SER A 317 3.68 -0.83 -18.69
CA SER A 317 3.67 0.62 -18.84
C SER A 317 4.36 1.37 -17.69
N ILE A 318 4.75 0.64 -16.65
CA ILE A 318 5.42 1.19 -15.46
C ILE A 318 6.93 0.95 -15.61
N SER A 319 7.74 1.93 -15.26
CA SER A 319 9.20 1.76 -15.26
C SER A 319 9.63 0.64 -14.29
N SER A 320 10.71 -0.05 -14.63
CA SER A 320 11.34 -1.06 -13.79
C SER A 320 12.73 -0.60 -13.38
N LEU A 321 13.11 -0.84 -12.14
CA LEU A 321 14.49 -0.65 -11.71
C LEU A 321 15.32 -1.84 -12.26
N PRO A 322 16.39 -1.62 -13.06
CA PRO A 322 17.27 -2.70 -13.49
C PRO A 322 17.80 -3.50 -12.30
N ASN A 323 17.98 -4.80 -12.48
CA ASN A 323 18.83 -5.56 -11.56
C ASN A 323 20.28 -5.16 -11.80
N TRP A 324 20.93 -4.57 -10.82
CA TRP A 324 22.31 -4.09 -10.92
C TRP A 324 23.31 -5.20 -11.31
N ASN A 325 22.99 -6.46 -11.03
CA ASN A 325 23.84 -7.61 -11.34
C ASN A 325 23.52 -8.26 -12.71
N ASP A 326 22.50 -7.79 -13.42
CA ASP A 326 22.14 -8.30 -14.74
C ASP A 326 22.98 -7.64 -15.84
N THR A 327 23.88 -8.40 -16.43
CA THR A 327 24.81 -7.93 -17.49
C THR A 327 24.15 -7.65 -18.83
N SER A 328 22.85 -7.84 -18.97
CA SER A 328 22.08 -7.40 -20.15
C SER A 328 21.89 -5.89 -20.19
N TYR A 329 21.99 -5.21 -19.04
CA TYR A 329 21.99 -3.75 -18.91
C TYR A 329 23.42 -3.19 -19.02
N SER A 330 23.54 -1.95 -19.47
CA SER A 330 24.82 -1.23 -19.52
C SER A 330 25.37 -0.97 -18.11
N ASP A 331 26.69 -0.76 -17.98
CA ASP A 331 27.32 -0.44 -16.71
C ASP A 331 26.78 0.86 -16.10
N GLU A 332 26.34 1.82 -16.92
CA GLU A 332 25.65 3.04 -16.46
C GLU A 332 24.31 2.71 -15.83
N GLU A 333 23.43 1.96 -16.50
CA GLU A 333 22.11 1.58 -15.99
C GLU A 333 22.24 0.78 -14.69
N ARG A 334 23.16 -0.17 -14.64
CA ARG A 334 23.46 -0.99 -13.46
C ARG A 334 23.99 -0.15 -12.31
N THR A 335 24.89 0.79 -12.57
CA THR A 335 25.41 1.74 -11.57
C THR A 335 24.30 2.64 -11.03
N LYS A 336 23.47 3.21 -11.90
CA LYS A 336 22.32 4.03 -11.49
C LYS A 336 21.31 3.24 -10.67
N ALA A 337 21.00 2.02 -11.05
CA ALA A 337 20.12 1.14 -10.28
C ALA A 337 20.68 0.83 -8.89
N TYR A 338 21.98 0.55 -8.80
CA TYR A 338 22.64 0.35 -7.51
C TYR A 338 22.57 1.61 -6.64
N PHE A 339 22.85 2.78 -7.21
CA PHE A 339 22.80 4.04 -6.49
C PHE A 339 21.39 4.43 -6.04
N ASP A 340 20.36 4.19 -6.86
CA ASP A 340 18.96 4.45 -6.47
C ASP A 340 18.58 3.70 -5.19
N MET A 341 19.04 2.47 -5.06
CA MET A 341 18.70 1.66 -3.90
C MET A 341 19.63 1.86 -2.70
N ASN A 342 20.94 1.99 -2.95
CA ASN A 342 21.95 1.95 -1.89
C ASN A 342 22.38 3.35 -1.42
N CYS A 343 22.15 4.40 -2.21
CA CYS A 343 22.70 5.73 -1.94
C CYS A 343 21.64 6.84 -1.93
N ALA A 344 20.61 6.74 -2.79
CA ALA A 344 19.65 7.84 -3.00
C ALA A 344 18.81 8.19 -1.78
N HIS A 345 18.59 7.27 -0.83
CA HIS A 345 17.86 7.57 0.40
C HIS A 345 18.55 8.65 1.24
N CYS A 346 19.89 8.76 1.17
CA CYS A 346 20.66 9.85 1.78
C CYS A 346 21.02 10.96 0.79
N HIS A 347 21.37 10.57 -0.47
CA HIS A 347 21.86 11.47 -1.52
C HIS A 347 20.73 11.78 -2.52
N SER A 348 19.74 12.51 -2.08
CA SER A 348 18.64 13.06 -2.89
C SER A 348 18.12 14.35 -2.25
N PRO A 349 17.35 15.16 -2.99
CA PRO A 349 16.67 16.31 -2.39
C PRO A 349 15.83 15.92 -1.17
N GLY A 350 16.09 16.53 -0.03
CA GLY A 350 15.45 16.19 1.24
C GLY A 350 16.05 15.01 2.01
N GLY A 351 16.98 14.27 1.42
CA GLY A 351 17.72 13.20 2.10
C GLY A 351 18.73 13.74 3.11
N PHE A 352 19.20 12.88 4.00
CA PHE A 352 20.05 13.28 5.13
C PHE A 352 21.29 14.04 4.70
N HIS A 353 22.03 13.56 3.68
CA HIS A 353 23.25 14.20 3.22
C HIS A 353 22.98 15.62 2.71
N ASN A 354 22.01 15.77 1.80
CA ASN A 354 21.74 17.08 1.17
C ASN A 354 21.14 18.10 2.15
N ASN A 355 20.49 17.65 3.22
CA ASN A 355 19.96 18.54 4.27
C ASN A 355 21.03 18.98 5.27
N ASN A 356 22.09 18.19 5.47
CA ASN A 356 23.06 18.45 6.55
C ASN A 356 24.45 18.89 6.02
N TYR A 357 24.72 18.67 4.74
CA TYR A 357 26.00 19.02 4.11
C TYR A 357 25.77 19.83 2.85
N SER A 358 26.77 20.58 2.42
CA SER A 358 26.73 21.30 1.16
C SER A 358 26.92 20.32 0.00
N GLY A 359 25.84 19.88 -0.60
CA GLY A 359 25.86 18.98 -1.76
C GLY A 359 24.50 18.94 -2.44
N ASN A 360 24.50 18.74 -3.75
CA ASN A 360 23.29 18.60 -4.57
C ASN A 360 23.24 17.25 -5.24
N MET A 361 23.85 16.21 -4.62
CA MET A 361 23.82 14.88 -5.17
C MET A 361 22.38 14.35 -5.24
N ASP A 362 22.00 13.81 -6.38
CA ASP A 362 20.70 13.19 -6.56
C ASP A 362 20.88 11.85 -7.32
N PHE A 363 20.99 10.79 -6.57
CA PHE A 363 21.27 9.45 -7.09
C PHE A 363 20.02 8.64 -7.38
N ARG A 364 18.86 9.29 -7.43
CA ARG A 364 17.61 8.65 -7.82
C ARG A 364 17.63 8.26 -9.29
N LEU A 365 16.94 7.17 -9.65
CA LEU A 365 16.89 6.65 -11.01
C LEU A 365 16.32 7.68 -12.00
N GLU A 366 15.30 8.44 -11.60
CA GLU A 366 14.64 9.48 -12.42
C GLU A 366 15.51 10.69 -12.72
N THR A 367 16.60 10.89 -11.97
CA THR A 367 17.52 12.02 -12.20
C THR A 367 18.44 11.70 -13.38
N SER A 368 18.58 12.62 -14.31
CA SER A 368 19.51 12.45 -15.43
C SER A 368 20.95 12.29 -14.93
N PHE A 369 21.83 11.69 -15.74
CA PHE A 369 23.23 11.55 -15.35
C PHE A 369 23.88 12.91 -15.11
N GLU A 370 23.59 13.89 -15.96
CA GLU A 370 24.13 15.26 -15.88
C GLU A 370 23.69 15.98 -14.60
N ASP A 371 22.44 15.76 -14.14
CA ASP A 371 21.89 16.41 -12.94
C ASP A 371 22.24 15.66 -11.65
N SER A 372 22.64 14.40 -11.74
CA SER A 372 22.87 13.52 -10.58
C SER A 372 24.08 13.90 -9.75
N GLN A 373 25.02 14.66 -10.32
CA GLN A 373 26.33 14.99 -9.74
C GLN A 373 27.26 13.77 -9.57
N ILE A 374 26.97 12.65 -10.26
CA ILE A 374 27.85 11.46 -10.23
C ILE A 374 29.23 11.82 -10.81
N TYR A 375 29.24 12.49 -11.97
CA TYR A 375 30.49 12.88 -12.63
C TYR A 375 31.35 13.80 -11.74
N GLU A 376 30.78 14.83 -11.16
CA GLU A 376 31.46 15.79 -10.29
C GLU A 376 32.05 15.12 -9.04
N ASN A 377 31.35 14.11 -8.52
CA ASN A 377 31.74 13.38 -7.32
C ASN A 377 32.48 12.07 -7.57
N ARG A 378 32.78 11.70 -8.84
CA ARG A 378 33.37 10.40 -9.19
C ARG A 378 34.66 10.06 -8.44
N PHE A 379 35.52 11.04 -8.19
CA PHE A 379 36.75 10.82 -7.41
C PHE A 379 36.46 10.51 -5.94
N SER A 380 35.48 11.22 -5.35
CA SER A 380 35.06 10.97 -3.98
C SER A 380 34.39 9.60 -3.85
N ILE A 381 33.54 9.22 -4.81
CA ILE A 381 32.89 7.90 -4.84
C ILE A 381 33.94 6.80 -4.93
N ARG A 382 34.90 6.91 -5.85
CA ARG A 382 35.97 5.93 -6.05
C ARG A 382 36.85 5.69 -4.83
N THR A 383 36.96 6.67 -3.92
CA THR A 383 37.79 6.56 -2.72
C THR A 383 36.99 6.14 -1.48
N ARG A 384 35.73 6.53 -1.39
CA ARG A 384 34.89 6.31 -0.21
C ARG A 384 34.08 5.01 -0.29
N PHE A 385 33.61 4.65 -1.49
CA PHE A 385 32.78 3.48 -1.70
C PHE A 385 33.51 2.15 -1.39
N PRO A 386 34.77 1.93 -1.82
CA PRO A 386 35.54 0.73 -1.46
C PRO A 386 36.17 0.79 -0.05
N SER A 387 35.97 1.87 0.71
CA SER A 387 36.59 2.05 2.03
C SER A 387 35.75 1.38 3.13
N SER A 388 36.43 0.87 4.14
CA SER A 388 35.84 0.39 5.40
C SER A 388 36.18 1.27 6.61
N ILE A 389 36.70 2.48 6.38
CA ILE A 389 37.13 3.39 7.46
C ILE A 389 35.88 4.05 8.07
N PRO A 390 35.57 3.86 9.36
CA PRO A 390 34.45 4.47 10.03
C PRO A 390 34.45 6.02 9.88
N GLY A 391 33.27 6.59 9.56
CA GLY A 391 33.11 8.03 9.35
C GLY A 391 33.65 8.56 8.02
N TYR A 392 34.28 7.71 7.20
CA TYR A 392 34.78 8.05 5.87
C TYR A 392 34.11 7.24 4.77
N SER A 393 33.90 5.93 5.01
CA SER A 393 33.28 4.99 4.05
C SER A 393 31.87 5.40 3.61
N MET A 394 31.42 4.91 2.46
CA MET A 394 30.05 4.97 1.98
C MET A 394 29.57 3.57 1.60
N PRO A 395 28.39 3.11 2.06
CA PRO A 395 27.46 3.78 2.97
C PRO A 395 28.09 4.20 4.30
N TYR A 396 27.57 5.29 4.90
CA TYR A 396 28.13 5.91 6.10
C TYR A 396 27.84 5.11 7.37
N ILE A 397 26.75 4.33 7.39
CA ILE A 397 26.24 3.50 8.49
C ILE A 397 25.66 2.19 7.96
N GLY A 398 25.63 1.16 8.82
CA GLY A 398 24.96 -0.12 8.54
C GLY A 398 25.67 -1.01 7.53
N VAL A 399 26.97 -0.74 7.26
CA VAL A 399 27.82 -1.56 6.39
C VAL A 399 29.23 -1.54 6.95
N THR A 400 29.77 -2.70 7.27
CA THR A 400 31.14 -2.90 7.73
C THR A 400 32.03 -3.55 6.68
N ILE A 401 31.45 -4.32 5.76
CA ILE A 401 32.13 -4.93 4.61
C ILE A 401 31.70 -4.24 3.32
N PRO A 402 32.61 -3.62 2.55
CA PRO A 402 32.30 -3.07 1.24
C PRO A 402 31.75 -4.16 0.30
N HIS A 403 30.81 -3.78 -0.56
CA HIS A 403 30.18 -4.66 -1.55
C HIS A 403 31.13 -4.87 -2.74
N GLN A 404 31.93 -5.95 -2.71
CA GLN A 404 33.02 -6.13 -3.67
C GLN A 404 32.53 -6.19 -5.11
N GLU A 405 31.45 -6.92 -5.39
CA GLU A 405 30.90 -7.11 -6.74
C GLU A 405 30.39 -5.77 -7.32
N ALA A 406 29.82 -4.92 -6.47
CA ALA A 406 29.41 -3.58 -6.89
C ALA A 406 30.61 -2.64 -7.09
N ILE A 407 31.68 -2.79 -6.30
CA ILE A 407 32.94 -2.07 -6.51
C ILE A 407 33.55 -2.43 -7.86
N ASP A 408 33.58 -3.72 -8.21
CA ASP A 408 34.12 -4.24 -9.47
C ASP A 408 33.32 -3.78 -10.70
N LEU A 409 32.05 -3.37 -10.53
CA LEU A 409 31.25 -2.73 -11.56
C LEU A 409 31.47 -1.21 -11.59
N ILE A 410 31.27 -0.57 -10.44
CA ILE A 410 31.09 0.90 -10.36
C ILE A 410 32.42 1.63 -10.54
N ILE A 411 33.52 1.12 -9.97
CA ILE A 411 34.81 1.82 -10.05
C ILE A 411 35.33 1.86 -11.48
N PRO A 412 35.41 0.74 -12.24
CA PRO A 412 35.79 0.79 -13.64
C PRO A 412 34.87 1.67 -14.50
N TYR A 413 33.56 1.62 -14.28
CA TYR A 413 32.63 2.50 -14.99
C TYR A 413 32.97 3.98 -14.75
N LEU A 414 33.16 4.40 -13.49
CA LEU A 414 33.52 5.79 -13.16
C LEU A 414 34.87 6.20 -13.76
N GLU A 415 35.80 5.29 -14.00
CA GLU A 415 37.06 5.53 -14.68
C GLU A 415 36.90 5.83 -16.19
N THR A 416 35.86 5.27 -16.81
CA THR A 416 35.54 5.58 -18.21
C THR A 416 35.03 7.01 -18.41
N LEU A 417 34.65 7.69 -17.35
CA LEU A 417 34.12 9.06 -17.36
C LEU A 417 35.24 10.13 -17.24
N GLU A 418 36.52 9.76 -17.34
CA GLU A 418 37.65 10.68 -17.25
C GLU A 418 37.88 11.47 -18.52
#